data_e466d85a51a5321b39e2556840b69ddc
#
_entry.id   e466d85a51a5321b39e2556840b69ddc
#
_cell.length_a   1.000
_cell.length_b   1.000
_cell.length_c   1.000
_cell.angle_alpha   90.00
_cell.angle_beta   90.00
_cell.angle_gamma   90.00
#
_symmetry.space_group_name_H-M   'P 1'
#
loop_
_entity.id
_entity.type
_entity.pdbx_description
1 polymer ?
#
loop_
_entity_poly.entity_id
_entity_poly.type
_entity_poly.pdbx_seq_one_letter_code
_entity_poly.pdbx_strand_id
1 'polypeptide(L)'
;MRKVILMLLLVYGYSIQAQTNDLNQEQIESFKARCEETIEAFQYGLEIIGDKSQDKAVKEHYKQNILSFFIGEGKPYPDLNGNMHPAVKMEISTLRYNNVINKRTLKLTEYLANLENLKYVEVKIQKAQTCVISNLYKVGNRYEGTVSIFQYFTGRTKDNIIYRDRTQKDIKVYVDKVTDGNLGEFWDLKLGDVNVVETVKL
;
A
#
# COMPACT_ATOMS: atom_id res chain seq x y z
N MET A 1 27.40 18.91 -73.72
CA MET A 1 27.89 18.38 -72.42
C MET A 1 26.78 18.64 -71.39
N ARG A 2 25.98 17.61 -71.05
CA ARG A 2 24.90 17.66 -70.08
C ARG A 2 25.45 17.23 -68.74
N LYS A 3 25.49 18.13 -67.77
CA LYS A 3 25.85 17.80 -66.34
C LYS A 3 24.61 17.17 -65.68
N VAL A 4 24.70 15.91 -65.32
CA VAL A 4 23.72 15.22 -64.50
C VAL A 4 24.07 15.53 -63.05
N ILE A 5 23.19 16.28 -62.36
CA ILE A 5 23.29 16.50 -60.91
C ILE A 5 22.60 15.35 -60.23
N LEU A 6 23.38 14.50 -59.58
CA LEU A 6 22.90 13.38 -58.75
C LEU A 6 22.49 13.98 -57.39
N MET A 7 21.19 14.09 -57.14
CA MET A 7 20.66 14.55 -55.87
C MET A 7 20.55 13.36 -54.91
N LEU A 8 21.50 13.27 -53.98
CA LEU A 8 21.49 12.27 -52.89
C LEU A 8 20.42 12.68 -51.87
N LEU A 9 19.25 12.02 -51.90
CA LEU A 9 18.25 12.07 -50.86
C LEU A 9 18.75 11.28 -49.66
N LEU A 10 19.27 11.98 -48.64
CA LEU A 10 19.53 11.42 -47.31
C LEU A 10 18.18 11.24 -46.63
N VAL A 11 17.67 10.01 -46.67
CA VAL A 11 16.53 9.60 -45.87
C VAL A 11 17.05 9.43 -44.44
N TYR A 12 16.89 10.47 -43.64
CA TYR A 12 17.02 10.33 -42.20
C TYR A 12 15.87 9.43 -41.70
N GLY A 13 16.16 8.19 -41.48
CA GLY A 13 15.28 7.28 -40.77
C GLY A 13 15.12 7.75 -39.32
N TYR A 14 14.07 8.50 -39.03
CA TYR A 14 13.62 8.69 -37.68
C TYR A 14 13.17 7.32 -37.16
N SER A 15 14.02 6.69 -36.36
CA SER A 15 13.60 5.58 -35.53
C SER A 15 12.55 6.10 -34.58
N ILE A 16 11.27 5.93 -34.90
CA ILE A 16 10.20 6.05 -33.96
C ILE A 16 10.45 4.94 -32.95
N GLN A 17 11.16 5.25 -31.88
CA GLN A 17 11.15 4.39 -30.71
C GLN A 17 9.69 4.33 -30.27
N ALA A 18 9.04 3.20 -30.52
CA ALA A 18 7.76 2.92 -29.90
C ALA A 18 7.98 3.11 -28.39
N GLN A 19 7.39 4.16 -27.81
CA GLN A 19 7.37 4.33 -26.38
C GLN A 19 6.73 3.07 -25.83
N THR A 20 7.56 2.18 -25.26
CA THR A 20 7.04 1.02 -24.57
C THR A 20 6.19 1.57 -23.45
N ASN A 21 4.90 1.23 -23.47
CA ASN A 21 3.91 1.61 -22.45
C ASN A 21 4.24 1.01 -21.05
N ASP A 22 5.42 0.47 -20.89
CA ASP A 22 5.90 -0.26 -19.74
C ASP A 22 6.87 0.57 -18.92
N LEU A 23 6.87 0.35 -17.60
CA LEU A 23 7.82 0.95 -16.69
C LEU A 23 9.24 0.45 -17.01
N ASN A 24 10.18 1.36 -17.11
CA ASN A 24 11.59 1.03 -17.15
C ASN A 24 12.13 0.75 -15.73
N GLN A 25 13.37 0.28 -15.63
CA GLN A 25 13.97 -0.08 -14.34
C GLN A 25 14.04 1.10 -13.35
N GLU A 26 14.37 2.29 -13.83
CA GLU A 26 14.44 3.50 -13.00
C GLU A 26 13.07 3.87 -12.42
N GLN A 27 12.03 3.77 -13.23
CA GLN A 27 10.66 3.98 -12.79
C GLN A 27 10.23 2.92 -11.77
N ILE A 28 10.59 1.65 -11.96
CA ILE A 28 10.32 0.58 -11.00
C ILE A 28 10.98 0.88 -9.65
N GLU A 29 12.23 1.31 -9.63
CA GLU A 29 12.92 1.68 -8.38
C GLU A 29 12.28 2.93 -7.74
N SER A 30 11.86 3.92 -8.54
CA SER A 30 11.10 5.07 -8.05
C SER A 30 9.78 4.67 -7.39
N PHE A 31 9.05 3.69 -7.96
CA PHE A 31 7.84 3.18 -7.34
C PHE A 31 8.10 2.39 -6.06
N LYS A 32 9.22 1.69 -5.95
CA LYS A 32 9.63 1.06 -4.68
C LYS A 32 9.86 2.11 -3.59
N ALA A 33 10.60 3.18 -3.89
CA ALA A 33 10.81 4.27 -2.94
C ALA A 33 9.48 4.92 -2.51
N ARG A 34 8.59 5.21 -3.46
CA ARG A 34 7.25 5.73 -3.18
C ARG A 34 6.41 4.76 -2.34
N CYS A 35 6.59 3.46 -2.54
CA CYS A 35 5.94 2.43 -1.73
C CYS A 35 6.41 2.50 -0.27
N GLU A 36 7.71 2.66 -0.01
CA GLU A 36 8.26 2.83 1.34
C GLU A 36 7.65 4.04 2.03
N GLU A 37 7.61 5.20 1.37
CA GLU A 37 6.98 6.41 1.88
C GLU A 37 5.49 6.20 2.21
N THR A 38 4.76 5.52 1.33
CA THR A 38 3.34 5.22 1.53
C THR A 38 3.12 4.30 2.74
N ILE A 39 3.98 3.29 2.90
CA ILE A 39 3.95 2.38 4.06
C ILE A 39 4.29 3.12 5.35
N GLU A 40 5.26 4.02 5.33
CA GLU A 40 5.58 4.86 6.49
C GLU A 40 4.40 5.74 6.89
N ALA A 41 3.77 6.40 5.93
CA ALA A 41 2.59 7.23 6.16
C ALA A 41 1.40 6.41 6.69
N PHE A 42 1.19 5.20 6.15
CA PHE A 42 0.18 4.26 6.64
C PHE A 42 0.43 3.86 8.10
N GLN A 43 1.64 3.44 8.46
CA GLN A 43 1.99 3.04 9.83
C GLN A 43 1.87 4.21 10.80
N TYR A 44 2.32 5.41 10.41
CA TYR A 44 2.15 6.63 11.19
C TYR A 44 0.67 6.97 11.43
N GLY A 45 -0.16 6.87 10.40
CA GLY A 45 -1.60 7.08 10.54
C GLY A 45 -2.26 6.09 11.51
N LEU A 46 -1.83 4.82 11.52
CA LEU A 46 -2.32 3.83 12.50
C LEU A 46 -1.92 4.20 13.94
N GLU A 47 -0.70 4.71 14.15
CA GLU A 47 -0.24 5.21 15.44
C GLU A 47 -1.14 6.34 15.95
N ILE A 48 -1.43 7.34 15.11
CA ILE A 48 -2.31 8.47 15.45
C ILE A 48 -3.74 8.00 15.76
N ILE A 49 -4.32 7.10 14.97
CA ILE A 49 -5.67 6.58 15.19
C ILE A 49 -5.75 5.80 16.51
N GLY A 50 -4.70 5.02 16.84
CA GLY A 50 -4.60 4.25 18.08
C GLY A 50 -4.37 5.10 19.32
N ASP A 51 -3.72 6.25 19.19
CA ASP A 51 -3.40 7.14 20.29
C ASP A 51 -4.66 7.73 20.94
N LYS A 52 -4.85 7.45 22.23
CA LYS A 52 -6.02 7.88 23.00
C LYS A 52 -6.03 9.38 23.32
N SER A 53 -4.90 10.07 23.19
CA SER A 53 -4.77 11.51 23.42
C SER A 53 -5.18 12.36 22.22
N GLN A 54 -5.29 11.76 21.03
CA GLN A 54 -5.61 12.47 19.79
C GLN A 54 -7.11 12.79 19.68
N ASP A 55 -7.42 13.95 19.17
CA ASP A 55 -8.79 14.39 18.91
C ASP A 55 -9.45 13.56 17.79
N LYS A 56 -10.78 13.42 17.91
CA LYS A 56 -11.58 12.66 16.93
C LYS A 56 -11.43 13.21 15.50
N ALA A 57 -11.37 14.54 15.34
CA ALA A 57 -11.19 15.16 14.01
C ALA A 57 -9.85 14.80 13.38
N VAL A 58 -8.78 14.78 14.18
CA VAL A 58 -7.45 14.35 13.75
C VAL A 58 -7.48 12.89 13.32
N LYS A 59 -8.06 12.01 14.13
CA LYS A 59 -8.22 10.58 13.79
C LYS A 59 -8.99 10.37 12.50
N GLU A 60 -10.09 11.10 12.32
CA GLU A 60 -10.89 10.99 11.09
C GLU A 60 -10.10 11.43 9.86
N HIS A 61 -9.33 12.51 9.95
CA HIS A 61 -8.43 12.94 8.89
C HIS A 61 -7.42 11.83 8.50
N TYR A 62 -6.77 11.20 9.49
CA TYR A 62 -5.83 10.11 9.23
C TYR A 62 -6.49 8.84 8.69
N LYS A 63 -7.75 8.55 9.08
CA LYS A 63 -8.51 7.45 8.47
C LYS A 63 -8.72 7.69 6.97
N GLN A 64 -9.14 8.91 6.58
CA GLN A 64 -9.33 9.24 5.17
C GLN A 64 -8.01 9.19 4.39
N ASN A 65 -6.92 9.70 4.97
CA ASN A 65 -5.58 9.59 4.38
C ASN A 65 -5.17 8.13 4.18
N ILE A 66 -5.36 7.27 5.18
CA ILE A 66 -5.07 5.84 5.03
C ILE A 66 -5.90 5.23 3.92
N LEU A 67 -7.20 5.49 3.87
CA LEU A 67 -8.06 4.93 2.84
C LEU A 67 -7.60 5.33 1.43
N SER A 68 -7.10 6.54 1.23
CA SER A 68 -6.59 7.01 -0.07
C SER A 68 -5.34 6.26 -0.56
N PHE A 69 -4.58 5.63 0.33
CA PHE A 69 -3.42 4.79 -0.05
C PHE A 69 -3.83 3.44 -0.64
N PHE A 70 -5.06 2.99 -0.39
CA PHE A 70 -5.54 1.67 -0.78
C PHE A 70 -6.45 1.73 -1.99
N ILE A 71 -6.37 0.69 -2.83
CA ILE A 71 -7.25 0.56 -3.99
C ILE A 71 -8.72 0.53 -3.55
N GLY A 72 -9.58 1.25 -4.27
CA GLY A 72 -11.01 1.38 -3.93
C GLY A 72 -11.30 2.27 -2.72
N GLU A 73 -10.29 2.79 -2.01
CA GLU A 73 -10.44 3.77 -0.92
C GLU A 73 -11.49 3.36 0.12
N GLY A 74 -11.45 2.08 0.51
CA GLY A 74 -12.39 1.47 1.46
C GLY A 74 -13.72 1.01 0.87
N LYS A 75 -13.91 1.13 -0.45
CA LYS A 75 -15.10 0.68 -1.19
C LYS A 75 -14.76 -0.49 -2.12
N PRO A 76 -15.77 -1.25 -2.60
CA PRO A 76 -15.58 -2.16 -3.72
C PRO A 76 -15.05 -1.41 -4.94
N TYR A 77 -14.16 -2.05 -5.71
CA TYR A 77 -13.48 -1.44 -6.84
C TYR A 77 -13.47 -2.38 -8.05
N PRO A 78 -13.49 -1.85 -9.29
CA PRO A 78 -13.28 -2.66 -10.47
C PRO A 78 -11.80 -3.02 -10.65
N ASP A 79 -11.51 -4.24 -11.14
CA ASP A 79 -10.20 -4.57 -11.67
C ASP A 79 -10.00 -3.99 -13.09
N LEU A 80 -8.86 -4.25 -13.68
CA LEU A 80 -8.53 -3.79 -15.04
C LEU A 80 -9.45 -4.38 -16.14
N ASN A 81 -10.18 -5.45 -15.83
CA ASN A 81 -11.15 -6.09 -16.72
C ASN A 81 -12.60 -5.64 -16.44
N GLY A 82 -12.79 -4.76 -15.46
CA GLY A 82 -14.10 -4.28 -15.02
C GLY A 82 -14.83 -5.21 -14.04
N ASN A 83 -14.20 -6.31 -13.57
CA ASN A 83 -14.81 -7.16 -12.55
C ASN A 83 -14.76 -6.48 -11.19
N MET A 84 -15.89 -6.46 -10.48
CA MET A 84 -15.99 -5.85 -9.17
C MET A 84 -15.33 -6.72 -8.08
N HIS A 85 -14.35 -6.16 -7.40
CA HIS A 85 -13.74 -6.73 -6.21
C HIS A 85 -14.35 -6.13 -4.94
N PRO A 86 -14.41 -6.90 -3.83
CA PRO A 86 -14.81 -6.34 -2.54
C PRO A 86 -13.80 -5.29 -2.07
N ALA A 87 -14.22 -4.45 -1.12
CA ALA A 87 -13.30 -3.51 -0.45
C ALA A 87 -12.09 -4.25 0.15
N VAL A 88 -10.94 -3.57 0.14
CA VAL A 88 -9.68 -4.09 0.69
C VAL A 88 -9.86 -4.67 2.09
N LYS A 89 -9.20 -5.79 2.34
CA LYS A 89 -9.26 -6.55 3.58
C LYS A 89 -7.99 -6.36 4.40
N MET A 90 -8.18 -6.31 5.71
CA MET A 90 -7.12 -6.29 6.71
C MET A 90 -7.23 -7.54 7.56
N GLU A 91 -6.24 -8.43 7.50
CA GLU A 91 -6.14 -9.52 8.45
C GLU A 91 -5.52 -9.03 9.75
N ILE A 92 -6.13 -9.41 10.86
CA ILE A 92 -5.63 -9.17 12.21
C ILE A 92 -5.43 -10.49 12.93
N SER A 93 -4.50 -10.52 13.86
CA SER A 93 -4.24 -11.67 14.71
C SER A 93 -4.31 -11.29 16.18
N THR A 94 -4.75 -12.23 17.00
CA THR A 94 -4.71 -12.11 18.45
C THR A 94 -4.14 -13.39 19.03
N LEU A 95 -3.19 -13.26 19.96
CA LEU A 95 -2.66 -14.39 20.71
C LEU A 95 -3.57 -14.66 21.90
N ARG A 96 -4.10 -15.88 21.99
CA ARG A 96 -4.81 -16.38 23.15
C ARG A 96 -3.84 -16.98 24.18
N TYR A 97 -4.36 -17.29 25.37
CA TYR A 97 -3.61 -17.76 26.54
C TYR A 97 -2.66 -18.94 26.27
N ASN A 98 -2.90 -19.73 25.23
CA ASN A 98 -2.12 -20.92 24.85
C ASN A 98 -1.22 -20.70 23.62
N ASN A 99 -0.81 -19.47 23.33
CA ASN A 99 -0.10 -19.12 22.11
C ASN A 99 -0.85 -19.48 20.80
N VAL A 100 -2.14 -19.76 20.89
CA VAL A 100 -2.98 -20.00 19.71
C VAL A 100 -3.25 -18.66 19.03
N ILE A 101 -2.78 -18.55 17.80
CA ILE A 101 -3.05 -17.39 16.95
C ILE A 101 -4.47 -17.52 16.42
N ASN A 102 -5.32 -16.55 16.75
CA ASN A 102 -6.63 -16.42 16.14
C ASN A 102 -6.56 -15.30 15.10
N LYS A 103 -6.72 -15.66 13.83
CA LYS A 103 -6.74 -14.71 12.72
C LYS A 103 -8.19 -14.36 12.36
N ARG A 104 -8.42 -13.10 12.02
CA ARG A 104 -9.71 -12.58 11.57
C ARG A 104 -9.50 -11.56 10.48
N THR A 105 -10.32 -11.61 9.44
CA THR A 105 -10.30 -10.67 8.32
C THR A 105 -11.42 -9.65 8.48
N LEU A 106 -11.11 -8.37 8.35
CA LEU A 106 -12.02 -7.24 8.41
C LEU A 106 -11.93 -6.43 7.11
N LYS A 107 -12.93 -5.64 6.80
CA LYS A 107 -12.74 -4.54 5.84
C LYS A 107 -11.77 -3.52 6.44
N LEU A 108 -10.97 -2.86 5.61
CA LEU A 108 -10.03 -1.82 6.08
C LEU A 108 -10.76 -0.73 6.91
N THR A 109 -11.93 -0.29 6.45
CA THR A 109 -12.76 0.69 7.18
C THR A 109 -13.18 0.21 8.57
N GLU A 110 -13.56 -1.06 8.68
CA GLU A 110 -13.92 -1.68 9.97
C GLU A 110 -12.68 -1.80 10.89
N TYR A 111 -11.53 -2.17 10.33
CA TYR A 111 -10.28 -2.22 11.09
C TYR A 111 -9.92 -0.87 11.69
N LEU A 112 -9.97 0.21 10.90
CA LEU A 112 -9.64 1.56 11.37
C LEU A 112 -10.62 2.05 12.45
N ALA A 113 -11.92 1.75 12.30
CA ALA A 113 -12.92 2.06 13.34
C ALA A 113 -12.68 1.25 14.63
N ASN A 114 -12.34 -0.02 14.52
CA ASN A 114 -12.01 -0.87 15.66
C ASN A 114 -10.74 -0.42 16.38
N LEU A 115 -9.72 0.02 15.65
CA LEU A 115 -8.48 0.54 16.20
C LEU A 115 -8.71 1.78 17.07
N GLU A 116 -9.53 2.73 16.61
CA GLU A 116 -9.93 3.90 17.39
C GLU A 116 -10.63 3.50 18.71
N ASN A 117 -11.46 2.44 18.67
CA ASN A 117 -12.33 2.03 19.76
C ASN A 117 -11.74 0.91 20.65
N LEU A 118 -10.45 0.60 20.53
CA LEU A 118 -9.80 -0.38 21.40
C LEU A 118 -10.00 -0.05 22.89
N LYS A 119 -10.29 -1.08 23.69
CA LYS A 119 -10.59 -0.94 25.14
C LYS A 119 -9.35 -0.74 26.01
N TYR A 120 -8.24 -0.30 25.43
CA TYR A 120 -7.04 0.08 26.18
C TYR A 120 -7.10 1.55 26.57
N VAL A 121 -6.50 1.91 27.70
CA VAL A 121 -6.31 3.31 28.11
C VAL A 121 -5.11 3.95 27.41
N GLU A 122 -4.19 3.12 26.96
CA GLU A 122 -3.04 3.52 26.16
C GLU A 122 -2.82 2.49 25.04
N VAL A 123 -2.60 2.98 23.82
CA VAL A 123 -2.26 2.17 22.66
C VAL A 123 -1.04 2.78 22.00
N LYS A 124 -0.03 1.98 21.73
CA LYS A 124 1.13 2.36 20.92
C LYS A 124 1.27 1.37 19.79
N ILE A 125 1.36 1.90 18.59
CA ILE A 125 1.69 1.16 17.37
C ILE A 125 3.00 1.74 16.88
N GLN A 126 4.03 0.91 16.81
CA GLN A 126 5.35 1.36 16.37
C GLN A 126 5.72 0.59 15.11
N LYS A 127 6.26 1.30 14.13
CA LYS A 127 6.85 0.67 12.95
C LYS A 127 8.18 0.02 13.31
N ALA A 128 8.47 -1.13 12.72
CA ALA A 128 9.84 -1.59 12.64
C ALA A 128 10.57 -0.78 11.55
N GLN A 129 11.87 -0.62 11.73
CA GLN A 129 12.71 0.14 10.78
C GLN A 129 12.87 -0.56 9.42
N THR A 130 12.45 -1.81 9.30
CA THR A 130 12.68 -2.62 8.09
C THR A 130 11.38 -2.87 7.36
N CYS A 131 11.33 -2.40 6.13
CA CYS A 131 10.31 -2.72 5.13
C CYS A 131 11.02 -3.49 4.00
N VAL A 132 10.51 -4.66 3.65
CA VAL A 132 11.06 -5.46 2.54
C VAL A 132 10.07 -5.42 1.40
N ILE A 133 10.47 -4.81 0.29
CA ILE A 133 9.65 -4.74 -0.92
C ILE A 133 10.12 -5.80 -1.91
N SER A 134 9.20 -6.65 -2.36
CA SER A 134 9.47 -7.57 -3.46
C SER A 134 9.69 -6.81 -4.78
N ASN A 135 10.21 -7.51 -5.77
CA ASN A 135 10.20 -6.96 -7.13
C ASN A 135 8.75 -6.72 -7.58
N LEU A 136 8.56 -5.64 -8.33
CA LEU A 136 7.32 -5.38 -9.05
C LEU A 136 7.39 -6.12 -10.38
N TYR A 137 6.41 -6.97 -10.65
CA TYR A 137 6.31 -7.70 -11.92
C TYR A 137 5.05 -7.32 -12.66
N LYS A 138 5.16 -7.27 -13.98
CA LYS A 138 4.05 -6.97 -14.84
C LYS A 138 3.05 -8.13 -14.85
N VAL A 139 1.78 -7.82 -14.55
CA VAL A 139 0.64 -8.74 -14.62
C VAL A 139 -0.45 -8.07 -15.47
N GLY A 140 -0.54 -8.46 -16.74
CA GLY A 140 -1.43 -7.76 -17.68
C GLY A 140 -1.03 -6.29 -17.87
N ASN A 141 -1.93 -5.37 -17.55
CA ASN A 141 -1.73 -3.93 -17.68
C ASN A 141 -1.33 -3.23 -16.37
N ARG A 142 -0.93 -3.97 -15.34
CA ARG A 142 -0.47 -3.45 -14.07
C ARG A 142 0.86 -4.07 -13.66
N TYR A 143 1.49 -3.46 -12.66
CA TYR A 143 2.57 -4.09 -11.92
C TYR A 143 2.09 -4.45 -10.53
N GLU A 144 2.51 -5.63 -10.06
CA GLU A 144 2.16 -6.15 -8.74
C GLU A 144 3.39 -6.49 -7.94
N GLY A 145 3.29 -6.34 -6.63
CA GLY A 145 4.33 -6.72 -5.68
C GLY A 145 3.75 -6.95 -4.29
N THR A 146 4.65 -7.20 -3.35
CA THR A 146 4.32 -7.39 -1.93
C THR A 146 5.31 -6.62 -1.09
N VAL A 147 4.80 -5.96 -0.06
CA VAL A 147 5.62 -5.34 0.98
C VAL A 147 5.42 -6.10 2.27
N SER A 148 6.53 -6.56 2.85
CA SER A 148 6.54 -7.17 4.19
C SER A 148 6.97 -6.14 5.21
N ILE A 149 6.15 -5.95 6.24
CA ILE A 149 6.40 -5.03 7.35
C ILE A 149 6.32 -5.74 8.68
N PHE A 150 7.01 -5.20 9.68
CA PHE A 150 6.81 -5.56 11.09
C PHE A 150 6.09 -4.41 11.80
N GLN A 151 5.10 -4.77 12.59
CA GLN A 151 4.34 -3.84 13.41
C GLN A 151 4.41 -4.28 14.87
N TYR A 152 4.78 -3.38 15.75
CA TYR A 152 4.75 -3.59 17.20
C TYR A 152 3.49 -2.97 17.77
N PHE A 153 2.76 -3.74 18.54
CA PHE A 153 1.58 -3.27 19.27
C PHE A 153 1.83 -3.33 20.77
N THR A 154 1.48 -2.28 21.47
CA THR A 154 1.42 -2.24 22.93
C THR A 154 0.08 -1.66 23.35
N GLY A 155 -0.66 -2.38 24.18
CA GLY A 155 -1.91 -1.94 24.79
C GLY A 155 -1.84 -2.04 26.31
N ARG A 156 -2.24 -0.99 27.05
CA ARG A 156 -2.33 -0.97 28.49
C ARG A 156 -3.77 -0.83 28.93
N THR A 157 -4.24 -1.73 29.79
CA THR A 157 -5.58 -1.70 30.38
C THR A 157 -5.66 -0.73 31.57
N LYS A 158 -6.86 -0.45 32.07
CA LYS A 158 -7.10 0.34 33.29
C LYS A 158 -6.42 -0.29 34.52
N ASP A 159 -6.32 -1.61 34.55
CA ASP A 159 -5.69 -2.38 35.65
C ASP A 159 -4.17 -2.52 35.47
N ASN A 160 -3.56 -1.69 34.64
CA ASN A 160 -2.14 -1.71 34.30
C ASN A 160 -1.63 -3.03 33.68
N ILE A 161 -2.51 -3.89 33.17
CA ILE A 161 -2.09 -5.05 32.40
C ILE A 161 -1.59 -4.58 31.06
N ILE A 162 -0.37 -4.98 30.72
CA ILE A 162 0.28 -4.63 29.44
C ILE A 162 0.24 -5.84 28.52
N TYR A 163 -0.28 -5.65 27.32
CA TYR A 163 -0.20 -6.58 26.21
C TYR A 163 0.77 -6.05 25.17
N ARG A 164 1.66 -6.91 24.67
CA ARG A 164 2.62 -6.57 23.60
C ARG A 164 2.71 -7.70 22.60
N ASP A 165 2.75 -7.34 21.34
CA ASP A 165 3.07 -8.27 20.26
C ASP A 165 3.89 -7.60 19.15
N ARG A 166 4.51 -8.45 18.34
CA ARG A 166 5.09 -8.10 17.04
C ARG A 166 4.38 -8.92 15.98
N THR A 167 3.82 -8.27 14.99
CA THR A 167 3.15 -8.91 13.87
C THR A 167 3.89 -8.61 12.57
N GLN A 168 4.25 -9.66 11.82
CA GLN A 168 4.67 -9.54 10.43
C GLN A 168 3.43 -9.52 9.53
N LYS A 169 3.39 -8.57 8.61
CA LYS A 169 2.30 -8.42 7.64
C LYS A 169 2.83 -8.29 6.23
N ASP A 170 2.16 -8.93 5.30
CA ASP A 170 2.35 -8.78 3.86
C ASP A 170 1.22 -7.94 3.29
N ILE A 171 1.58 -6.88 2.58
CA ILE A 171 0.67 -5.92 1.95
C ILE A 171 0.85 -6.03 0.44
N LYS A 172 -0.23 -6.28 -0.29
CA LYS A 172 -0.18 -6.23 -1.75
C LYS A 172 0.05 -4.81 -2.23
N VAL A 173 0.82 -4.69 -3.31
CA VAL A 173 1.10 -3.41 -3.98
C VAL A 173 0.70 -3.53 -5.43
N TYR A 174 0.01 -2.52 -5.92
CA TYR A 174 -0.40 -2.37 -7.30
C TYR A 174 0.14 -1.06 -7.86
N VAL A 175 0.67 -1.10 -9.07
CA VAL A 175 0.99 0.10 -9.86
C VAL A 175 0.19 0.02 -11.14
N ASP A 176 -0.85 0.83 -11.22
CA ASP A 176 -1.82 0.85 -12.31
C ASP A 176 -1.60 2.06 -13.21
N LYS A 177 -1.78 1.86 -14.51
CA LYS A 177 -1.87 2.96 -15.46
C LYS A 177 -3.26 3.55 -15.39
N VAL A 178 -3.37 4.80 -14.99
CA VAL A 178 -4.64 5.53 -14.85
C VAL A 178 -4.69 6.67 -15.84
N THR A 179 -5.88 7.04 -16.25
CA THR A 179 -6.13 8.19 -17.13
C THR A 179 -6.93 9.23 -16.36
N ASP A 180 -6.41 10.42 -16.26
CA ASP A 180 -7.11 11.59 -15.71
C ASP A 180 -7.34 12.61 -16.81
N GLY A 181 -8.53 13.21 -16.80
CA GLY A 181 -8.93 14.15 -17.85
C GLY A 181 -8.05 15.42 -17.95
N ASN A 182 -7.36 15.80 -16.89
CA ASN A 182 -6.50 16.97 -16.83
C ASN A 182 -5.01 16.63 -16.91
N LEU A 183 -4.61 15.49 -16.31
CA LEU A 183 -3.21 15.07 -16.19
C LEU A 183 -2.79 14.09 -17.30
N GLY A 184 -3.75 13.56 -18.09
CA GLY A 184 -3.48 12.53 -19.08
C GLY A 184 -3.25 11.17 -18.45
N GLU A 185 -2.39 10.34 -19.08
CA GLU A 185 -2.05 9.00 -18.60
C GLU A 185 -0.84 9.05 -17.67
N PHE A 186 -0.94 8.42 -16.51
CA PHE A 186 0.16 8.25 -15.56
C PHE A 186 0.03 6.93 -14.80
N TRP A 187 1.11 6.53 -14.13
CA TRP A 187 1.12 5.36 -13.27
C TRP A 187 0.85 5.77 -11.82
N ASP A 188 -0.09 5.09 -11.15
CA ASP A 188 -0.44 5.33 -9.76
C ASP A 188 -0.19 4.09 -8.90
N LEU A 189 0.30 4.30 -7.68
CA LEU A 189 0.60 3.25 -6.71
C LEU A 189 -0.53 3.19 -5.68
N LYS A 190 -1.08 1.99 -5.50
CA LYS A 190 -2.07 1.70 -4.47
C LYS A 190 -1.70 0.43 -3.70
N LEU A 191 -2.03 0.43 -2.42
CA LEU A 191 -1.95 -0.75 -1.57
C LEU A 191 -3.22 -1.60 -1.73
N GLY A 192 -3.08 -2.90 -1.53
CA GLY A 192 -4.17 -3.87 -1.55
C GLY A 192 -4.36 -4.57 -0.22
N ASP A 193 -4.82 -5.82 -0.26
CA ASP A 193 -5.09 -6.62 0.94
C ASP A 193 -3.85 -6.77 1.82
N VAL A 194 -4.10 -6.74 3.13
CA VAL A 194 -3.09 -6.89 4.18
C VAL A 194 -3.29 -8.21 4.89
N ASN A 195 -2.30 -9.09 4.79
CA ASN A 195 -2.33 -10.42 5.39
C ASN A 195 -1.33 -10.52 6.54
N VAL A 196 -1.71 -11.24 7.60
CA VAL A 196 -0.80 -11.56 8.71
C VAL A 196 0.00 -12.80 8.37
N VAL A 197 1.32 -12.68 8.37
CA VAL A 197 2.24 -13.82 8.22
C VAL A 197 2.41 -14.49 9.57
N GLU A 198 2.88 -13.74 10.56
CA GLU A 198 3.21 -14.24 11.89
C GLU A 198 2.87 -13.21 12.96
N THR A 199 2.55 -13.68 14.17
CA THR A 199 2.43 -12.85 15.37
C THR A 199 3.13 -13.51 16.53
N VAL A 200 3.99 -12.75 17.19
CA VAL A 200 4.77 -13.20 18.35
C VAL A 200 4.46 -12.29 19.53
N LYS A 201 4.16 -12.89 20.69
CA LYS A 201 4.00 -12.17 21.95
C LYS A 201 5.38 -11.71 22.47
N LEU A 202 5.45 -10.49 22.98
CA LEU A 202 6.65 -9.90 23.55
C LEU A 202 6.53 -9.75 25.08
#